data_ae16445dba357e44b2d39152b6213b05
#
_entry.id   ae16445dba357e44b2d39152b6213b05
#
_cell.length_a   1.000
_cell.length_b   1.000
_cell.length_c   1.000
_cell.angle_alpha   90.00
_cell.angle_beta   90.00
_cell.angle_gamma   90.00
#
_symmetry.space_group_name_H-M   'P 1'
#
loop_
_entity.id
_entity.type
_entity.pdbx_description
1 polymer ?
#
loop_
_entity_poly.entity_id
_entity_poly.type
_entity_poly.pdbx_seq_one_letter_code
_entity_poly.pdbx_strand_id
1 'polypeptide(L)'
;MRVMINGFGRIGRTVLRAWLKGGWPGLQITAINDIAPAETCAYLLEYDSVFGPLDGVSLESDTLVVQGHRLPLTHVADISSLDLTGVDLVLECTGKAGTIDVASRGLRAGALRVLISGPSEAAEATLVLGANDHLLRPGMQIISNASCTTNALAPLARLLDEAFGITTGWMTTIHCYTGSQPTVDAPRSTDPARNRAAALSMVPTTTSAGLLLDRVLPDLAGHIDCAAVRVPTASVSAVDLCVLPARPLTAEAVNAVLRAAGGVIGVTEKPLVSSDLRARPESIIMALPETRVTGGGLIRVFGWYDNEWGFSCRMLDMALRISEAPA
;
A
#
# COMPACT_ATOMS: atom_id res chain seq x y z
N MET A 1 14.90 -15.32 2.71
CA MET A 1 15.29 -13.94 2.35
C MET A 1 15.42 -13.11 3.61
N ARG A 2 16.56 -12.45 3.81
CA ARG A 2 16.84 -11.55 4.96
C ARG A 2 16.41 -10.13 4.61
N VAL A 3 15.56 -9.55 5.42
CA VAL A 3 14.86 -8.28 5.12
C VAL A 3 15.17 -7.25 6.20
N MET A 4 15.51 -6.04 5.80
CA MET A 4 15.61 -4.87 6.68
C MET A 4 14.45 -3.90 6.42
N ILE A 5 13.87 -3.33 7.47
CA ILE A 5 12.89 -2.24 7.35
C ILE A 5 13.62 -0.92 7.56
N ASN A 6 13.61 -0.03 6.57
CA ASN A 6 14.10 1.35 6.66
C ASN A 6 12.93 2.32 6.74
N GLY A 7 12.78 3.02 7.85
CA GLY A 7 11.63 3.83 8.20
C GLY A 7 10.57 3.04 8.99
N PHE A 8 10.51 3.29 10.30
CA PHE A 8 9.61 2.62 11.22
C PHE A 8 8.38 3.50 11.57
N GLY A 9 7.92 4.24 10.57
CA GLY A 9 6.66 5.00 10.59
C GLY A 9 5.43 4.09 10.55
N ARG A 10 4.27 4.62 10.12
CA ARG A 10 3.02 3.83 10.02
C ARG A 10 3.22 2.54 9.22
N ILE A 11 3.74 2.63 8.00
CA ILE A 11 3.89 1.47 7.11
C ILE A 11 4.94 0.50 7.65
N GLY A 12 6.12 0.94 8.06
CA GLY A 12 7.15 0.04 8.58
C GLY A 12 6.69 -0.75 9.81
N ARG A 13 5.98 -0.10 10.76
CA ARG A 13 5.39 -0.79 11.92
C ARG A 13 4.26 -1.76 11.51
N THR A 14 3.42 -1.36 10.56
CA THR A 14 2.34 -2.22 10.08
C THR A 14 2.87 -3.44 9.31
N VAL A 15 3.94 -3.27 8.54
CA VAL A 15 4.67 -4.38 7.90
C VAL A 15 5.17 -5.37 8.95
N LEU A 16 5.83 -4.88 10.01
CA LEU A 16 6.30 -5.77 11.08
C LEU A 16 5.12 -6.48 11.78
N ARG A 17 4.05 -5.76 12.11
CA ARG A 17 2.86 -6.35 12.74
C ARG A 17 2.18 -7.41 11.84
N ALA A 18 2.11 -7.17 10.53
CA ALA A 18 1.58 -8.14 9.58
C ALA A 18 2.47 -9.38 9.50
N TRP A 19 3.79 -9.19 9.40
CA TRP A 19 4.75 -10.29 9.37
C TRP A 19 4.69 -11.17 10.63
N LEU A 20 4.55 -10.56 11.81
CA LEU A 20 4.39 -11.28 13.09
C LEU A 20 3.11 -12.14 13.14
N LYS A 21 2.05 -11.77 12.41
CA LYS A 21 0.84 -12.61 12.29
C LYS A 21 1.08 -13.85 11.43
N GLY A 22 2.17 -13.91 10.69
CA GLY A 22 2.51 -15.03 9.82
C GLY A 22 1.90 -14.92 8.42
N GLY A 23 2.23 -15.87 7.56
CA GLY A 23 1.75 -15.95 6.17
C GLY A 23 2.86 -15.79 5.13
N TRP A 24 4.09 -15.42 5.54
CA TRP A 24 5.22 -15.23 4.62
C TRP A 24 6.42 -16.11 5.01
N PRO A 25 6.30 -17.43 4.86
CA PRO A 25 7.40 -18.34 5.12
C PRO A 25 8.59 -18.03 4.21
N GLY A 26 9.79 -18.01 4.76
CA GLY A 26 11.01 -17.69 4.02
C GLY A 26 11.38 -16.20 4.06
N LEU A 27 10.54 -15.29 4.55
CA LEU A 27 10.92 -13.91 4.87
C LEU A 27 11.35 -13.81 6.34
N GLN A 28 12.53 -13.26 6.58
CA GLN A 28 13.07 -13.00 7.91
C GLN A 28 13.39 -11.52 8.04
N ILE A 29 12.64 -10.79 8.85
CA ILE A 29 13.01 -9.42 9.22
C ILE A 29 14.18 -9.51 10.19
N THR A 30 15.31 -8.87 9.84
CA THR A 30 16.59 -9.02 10.56
C THR A 30 17.08 -7.74 11.22
N ALA A 31 16.58 -6.58 10.78
CA ALA A 31 16.97 -5.28 11.32
C ALA A 31 15.93 -4.21 10.99
N ILE A 32 15.93 -3.13 11.75
CA ILE A 32 15.08 -1.95 11.55
C ILE A 32 15.96 -0.70 11.64
N ASN A 33 15.69 0.30 10.82
CA ASN A 33 16.25 1.63 10.96
C ASN A 33 15.15 2.68 11.04
N ASP A 34 15.27 3.61 11.98
CA ASP A 34 14.47 4.85 12.03
C ASP A 34 15.25 5.93 12.76
N ILE A 35 15.04 7.18 12.40
CA ILE A 35 15.71 8.33 13.07
C ILE A 35 15.13 8.62 14.46
N ALA A 36 13.96 8.07 14.79
CA ALA A 36 13.36 8.21 16.12
C ALA A 36 14.13 7.38 17.17
N PRO A 37 14.13 7.79 18.46
CA PRO A 37 14.70 7.00 19.53
C PRO A 37 14.09 5.59 19.65
N ALA A 38 14.90 4.63 20.09
CA ALA A 38 14.48 3.23 20.21
C ALA A 38 13.23 3.05 21.08
N GLU A 39 13.17 3.79 22.20
CA GLU A 39 12.03 3.78 23.12
C GLU A 39 10.74 4.24 22.42
N THR A 40 10.84 5.26 21.56
CA THR A 40 9.69 5.75 20.79
C THR A 40 9.24 4.71 19.76
N CYS A 41 10.20 4.06 19.09
CA CYS A 41 9.91 2.99 18.13
C CYS A 41 9.20 1.81 18.81
N ALA A 42 9.70 1.36 19.97
CA ALA A 42 9.10 0.28 20.75
C ALA A 42 7.70 0.66 21.25
N TYR A 43 7.56 1.84 21.86
CA TYR A 43 6.27 2.34 22.36
C TYR A 43 5.21 2.41 21.27
N LEU A 44 5.53 2.99 20.11
CA LEU A 44 4.58 3.13 19.00
C LEU A 44 4.32 1.81 18.27
N LEU A 45 5.17 0.79 18.42
CA LEU A 45 4.86 -0.56 17.97
C LEU A 45 3.89 -1.25 18.93
N GLU A 46 4.10 -1.11 20.24
CA GLU A 46 3.26 -1.70 21.29
C GLU A 46 1.86 -1.08 21.29
N TYR A 47 1.79 0.26 21.29
CA TYR A 47 0.52 1.00 21.37
C TYR A 47 0.19 1.66 20.03
N ASP A 48 -0.84 1.16 19.36
CA ASP A 48 -1.30 1.67 18.08
C ASP A 48 -2.76 2.09 18.15
N SER A 49 -3.04 3.35 17.83
CA SER A 49 -4.41 3.90 17.92
C SER A 49 -5.38 3.28 16.90
N VAL A 50 -4.87 2.68 15.83
CA VAL A 50 -5.67 2.06 14.77
C VAL A 50 -5.84 0.55 15.03
N PHE A 51 -4.72 -0.15 15.27
CA PHE A 51 -4.70 -1.60 15.35
C PHE A 51 -4.72 -2.14 16.80
N GLY A 52 -4.69 -1.24 17.79
CA GLY A 52 -4.66 -1.63 19.20
C GLY A 52 -3.29 -2.09 19.69
N PRO A 53 -3.18 -2.54 20.95
CA PRO A 53 -1.93 -2.97 21.55
C PRO A 53 -1.39 -4.23 20.88
N LEU A 54 -0.06 -4.40 20.92
CA LEU A 54 0.67 -5.59 20.54
C LEU A 54 1.43 -6.13 21.75
N ASP A 55 1.08 -7.32 22.19
CA ASP A 55 1.72 -7.95 23.35
C ASP A 55 3.14 -8.43 23.05
N GLY A 56 3.96 -8.48 24.10
CA GLY A 56 5.30 -9.05 24.04
C GLY A 56 6.34 -8.16 23.38
N VAL A 57 6.13 -6.84 23.39
CA VAL A 57 7.13 -5.85 22.96
C VAL A 57 7.99 -5.43 24.14
N SER A 58 9.31 -5.47 23.97
CA SER A 58 10.27 -4.93 24.90
C SER A 58 11.50 -4.39 24.18
N LEU A 59 12.29 -3.60 24.87
CA LEU A 59 13.53 -3.02 24.34
C LEU A 59 14.71 -3.45 25.22
N GLU A 60 15.76 -3.98 24.60
CA GLU A 60 17.02 -4.34 25.25
C GLU A 60 18.14 -3.54 24.58
N SER A 61 18.53 -2.41 25.18
CA SER A 61 19.36 -1.39 24.54
C SER A 61 18.75 -0.99 23.18
N ASP A 62 19.49 -1.06 22.09
CA ASP A 62 19.01 -0.78 20.73
C ASP A 62 18.52 -2.05 20.02
N THR A 63 17.93 -2.99 20.76
CA THR A 63 17.34 -4.22 20.18
C THR A 63 15.88 -4.31 20.57
N LEU A 64 15.00 -4.20 19.60
CA LEU A 64 13.58 -4.46 19.77
C LEU A 64 13.37 -5.97 19.91
N VAL A 65 12.73 -6.38 21.00
CA VAL A 65 12.34 -7.77 21.22
C VAL A 65 10.82 -7.84 21.13
N VAL A 66 10.31 -8.67 20.23
CA VAL A 66 8.87 -8.81 20.02
C VAL A 66 8.54 -10.25 19.65
N GLN A 67 7.67 -10.91 20.45
CA GLN A 67 7.22 -12.29 20.23
C GLN A 67 8.39 -13.27 19.97
N GLY A 68 9.50 -13.09 20.70
CA GLY A 68 10.70 -13.93 20.57
C GLY A 68 11.67 -13.53 19.45
N HIS A 69 11.31 -12.60 18.58
CA HIS A 69 12.21 -12.04 17.57
C HIS A 69 13.06 -10.91 18.16
N ARG A 70 14.34 -10.92 17.85
CA ARG A 70 15.32 -9.89 18.26
C ARG A 70 15.73 -9.09 17.03
N LEU A 71 15.34 -7.84 16.99
CA LEU A 71 15.49 -6.95 15.83
C LEU A 71 16.38 -5.74 16.24
N PRO A 72 17.67 -5.73 15.88
CA PRO A 72 18.51 -4.57 16.07
C PRO A 72 17.90 -3.32 15.43
N LEU A 73 17.93 -2.21 16.20
CA LEU A 73 17.53 -0.88 15.74
C LEU A 73 18.80 -0.05 15.44
N THR A 74 18.78 0.63 14.32
CA THR A 74 19.73 1.67 13.97
C THR A 74 19.03 3.02 13.82
N HIS A 75 19.75 4.13 14.02
CA HIS A 75 19.14 5.47 14.09
C HIS A 75 19.80 6.44 13.12
N VAL A 76 20.19 5.96 11.93
CA VAL A 76 20.87 6.78 10.94
C VAL A 76 19.89 7.40 9.94
N ALA A 77 20.13 8.64 9.56
CA ALA A 77 19.35 9.34 8.54
C ALA A 77 19.68 8.83 7.12
N ASP A 78 20.87 8.31 6.93
CA ASP A 78 21.34 7.74 5.66
C ASP A 78 21.89 6.34 5.89
N ILE A 79 21.12 5.33 5.46
CA ILE A 79 21.49 3.92 5.63
C ILE A 79 22.68 3.48 4.76
N SER A 80 23.16 4.32 3.81
CA SER A 80 24.36 4.00 3.05
C SER A 80 25.63 3.97 3.92
N SER A 81 25.57 4.49 5.16
CA SER A 81 26.63 4.43 6.15
C SER A 81 26.66 3.10 6.94
N LEU A 82 25.66 2.26 6.78
CA LEU A 82 25.59 0.95 7.43
C LEU A 82 26.31 -0.11 6.57
N ASP A 83 26.64 -1.24 7.21
CA ASP A 83 27.02 -2.46 6.51
C ASP A 83 25.78 -3.38 6.42
N LEU A 84 25.19 -3.47 5.24
CA LEU A 84 24.06 -4.33 4.93
C LEU A 84 24.45 -5.59 4.14
N THR A 85 25.73 -5.97 4.19
CA THR A 85 26.20 -7.22 3.60
C THR A 85 25.40 -8.41 4.16
N GLY A 86 24.81 -9.21 3.27
CA GLY A 86 23.93 -10.33 3.66
C GLY A 86 22.48 -9.95 3.95
N VAL A 87 22.07 -8.70 3.72
CA VAL A 87 20.66 -8.29 3.60
C VAL A 87 20.23 -8.46 2.16
N ASP A 88 19.22 -9.28 1.93
CA ASP A 88 18.73 -9.54 0.57
C ASP A 88 17.80 -8.42 0.07
N LEU A 89 17.03 -7.81 0.98
CA LEU A 89 16.04 -6.80 0.63
C LEU A 89 15.91 -5.72 1.70
N VAL A 90 15.95 -4.47 1.29
CA VAL A 90 15.53 -3.32 2.12
C VAL A 90 14.08 -2.96 1.75
N LEU A 91 13.18 -2.97 2.73
CA LEU A 91 11.86 -2.36 2.61
C LEU A 91 11.99 -0.88 2.94
N GLU A 92 11.98 -0.05 1.92
CA GLU A 92 12.15 1.40 2.03
C GLU A 92 10.81 2.06 2.36
N CYS A 93 10.58 2.31 3.65
CA CYS A 93 9.32 2.81 4.21
C CYS A 93 9.40 4.25 4.73
N THR A 94 10.46 5.00 4.40
CA THR A 94 10.63 6.38 4.87
C THR A 94 9.72 7.38 4.15
N GLY A 95 9.18 7.01 2.97
CA GLY A 95 8.45 7.91 2.09
C GLY A 95 9.32 8.96 1.39
N LYS A 96 10.66 8.81 1.42
CA LYS A 96 11.61 9.77 0.85
C LYS A 96 12.32 9.29 -0.42
N ALA A 97 12.12 8.05 -0.84
CA ALA A 97 12.83 7.41 -1.96
C ALA A 97 12.31 7.82 -3.34
N GLY A 98 11.98 9.09 -3.56
CA GLY A 98 11.57 9.63 -4.86
C GLY A 98 12.71 9.84 -5.84
N THR A 99 13.96 9.92 -5.38
CA THR A 99 15.16 10.13 -6.20
C THR A 99 16.07 8.91 -6.14
N ILE A 100 16.88 8.72 -7.19
CA ILE A 100 17.82 7.60 -7.28
C ILE A 100 18.85 7.63 -6.13
N ASP A 101 19.25 8.80 -5.70
CA ASP A 101 20.20 8.94 -4.57
C ASP A 101 19.65 8.30 -3.30
N VAL A 102 18.39 8.59 -2.94
CA VAL A 102 17.77 8.03 -1.74
C VAL A 102 17.38 6.56 -1.96
N ALA A 103 16.79 6.23 -3.09
CA ALA A 103 16.35 4.87 -3.40
C ALA A 103 17.49 3.84 -3.41
N SER A 104 18.70 4.25 -3.85
CA SER A 104 19.87 3.37 -3.94
C SER A 104 20.69 3.25 -2.65
N ARG A 105 20.32 3.92 -1.55
CA ARG A 105 21.11 3.90 -0.30
C ARG A 105 21.31 2.49 0.26
N GLY A 106 20.26 1.65 0.22
CA GLY A 106 20.35 0.25 0.64
C GLY A 106 21.35 -0.55 -0.21
N LEU A 107 21.38 -0.32 -1.52
CA LEU A 107 22.33 -0.98 -2.43
C LEU A 107 23.76 -0.54 -2.14
N ARG A 108 24.00 0.77 -1.92
CA ARG A 108 25.32 1.29 -1.56
C ARG A 108 25.82 0.75 -0.21
N ALA A 109 24.89 0.40 0.68
CA ALA A 109 25.21 -0.23 1.96
C ALA A 109 25.50 -1.74 1.84
N GLY A 110 25.30 -2.36 0.69
CA GLY A 110 25.58 -3.77 0.44
C GLY A 110 24.35 -4.68 0.37
N ALA A 111 23.11 -4.16 0.50
CA ALA A 111 21.91 -4.95 0.26
C ALA A 111 21.75 -5.28 -1.24
N LEU A 112 21.10 -6.40 -1.54
CA LEU A 112 20.95 -6.84 -2.93
C LEU A 112 19.85 -6.08 -3.67
N ARG A 113 18.74 -5.74 -2.99
CA ARG A 113 17.54 -5.13 -3.59
C ARG A 113 16.87 -4.15 -2.64
N VAL A 114 16.06 -3.25 -3.19
CA VAL A 114 15.23 -2.29 -2.46
C VAL A 114 13.80 -2.36 -2.99
N LEU A 115 12.83 -2.53 -2.09
CA LEU A 115 11.40 -2.41 -2.36
C LEU A 115 10.84 -1.15 -1.69
N ILE A 116 10.39 -0.20 -2.49
CA ILE A 116 9.92 1.10 -2.03
C ILE A 116 8.41 1.02 -1.73
N SER A 117 8.01 1.46 -0.54
CA SER A 117 6.61 1.50 -0.07
C SER A 117 5.82 2.70 -0.58
N GLY A 118 6.08 3.13 -1.78
CA GLY A 118 5.43 4.29 -2.38
C GLY A 118 5.82 4.52 -3.83
N PRO A 119 5.24 5.52 -4.48
CA PRO A 119 5.64 5.93 -5.83
C PRO A 119 7.10 6.36 -5.86
N SER A 120 7.82 5.96 -6.89
CA SER A 120 9.20 6.40 -7.10
C SER A 120 9.56 6.43 -8.58
N GLU A 121 10.09 7.57 -9.02
CA GLU A 121 10.65 7.72 -10.38
C GLU A 121 12.03 7.04 -10.50
N ALA A 122 12.64 6.71 -9.37
CA ALA A 122 13.93 6.02 -9.31
C ALA A 122 13.80 4.50 -9.46
N ALA A 123 12.59 3.95 -9.40
CA ALA A 123 12.38 2.52 -9.51
C ALA A 123 12.50 2.05 -10.96
N GLU A 124 13.17 0.91 -11.17
CA GLU A 124 13.26 0.24 -12.48
C GLU A 124 11.89 -0.28 -12.94
N ALA A 125 11.04 -0.63 -11.99
CA ALA A 125 9.65 -1.03 -12.23
C ALA A 125 8.74 -0.62 -11.08
N THR A 126 7.49 -0.24 -11.43
CA THR A 126 6.39 -0.09 -10.49
C THR A 126 5.51 -1.33 -10.63
N LEU A 127 5.50 -2.18 -9.62
CA LEU A 127 4.81 -3.46 -9.64
C LEU A 127 3.68 -3.52 -8.62
N VAL A 128 2.56 -4.09 -9.05
CA VAL A 128 1.36 -4.29 -8.24
C VAL A 128 0.91 -5.74 -8.40
N LEU A 129 0.82 -6.43 -7.27
CA LEU A 129 0.39 -7.84 -7.23
C LEU A 129 -1.04 -7.98 -7.74
N GLY A 130 -1.25 -8.94 -8.66
CA GLY A 130 -2.54 -9.16 -9.32
C GLY A 130 -2.83 -8.21 -10.50
N ALA A 131 -1.90 -7.28 -10.79
CA ALA A 131 -1.98 -6.41 -11.97
C ALA A 131 -0.84 -6.68 -12.95
N ASN A 132 0.38 -6.31 -12.60
CA ASN A 132 1.54 -6.43 -13.48
C ASN A 132 2.76 -7.08 -12.81
N ASP A 133 2.60 -7.79 -11.71
CA ASP A 133 3.69 -8.46 -10.97
C ASP A 133 4.45 -9.51 -11.80
N HIS A 134 3.84 -10.02 -12.87
CA HIS A 134 4.49 -10.89 -13.85
C HIS A 134 5.63 -10.20 -14.63
N LEU A 135 5.70 -8.87 -14.60
CA LEU A 135 6.79 -8.09 -15.19
C LEU A 135 8.04 -8.04 -14.30
N LEU A 136 8.02 -8.62 -13.11
CA LEU A 136 9.21 -8.76 -12.29
C LEU A 136 10.24 -9.61 -13.04
N ARG A 137 11.45 -9.05 -13.23
CA ARG A 137 12.55 -9.72 -13.95
C ARG A 137 13.74 -9.97 -13.02
N PRO A 138 14.51 -11.03 -13.26
CA PRO A 138 15.81 -11.23 -12.62
C PRO A 138 16.68 -9.98 -12.74
N GLY A 139 17.45 -9.69 -11.70
CA GLY A 139 18.40 -8.57 -11.71
C GLY A 139 17.80 -7.19 -11.42
N MET A 140 16.49 -7.02 -11.35
CA MET A 140 15.90 -5.75 -10.89
C MET A 140 16.29 -5.48 -9.43
N GLN A 141 16.85 -4.29 -9.18
CA GLN A 141 17.37 -3.93 -7.86
C GLN A 141 16.48 -2.93 -7.10
N ILE A 142 15.85 -1.98 -7.80
CA ILE A 142 15.00 -0.96 -7.18
C ILE A 142 13.59 -1.10 -7.74
N ILE A 143 12.64 -1.52 -6.88
CA ILE A 143 11.26 -1.79 -7.25
C ILE A 143 10.33 -0.90 -6.42
N SER A 144 9.34 -0.29 -7.05
CA SER A 144 8.26 0.44 -6.37
C SER A 144 7.02 -0.45 -6.24
N ASN A 145 6.44 -0.50 -5.04
CA ASN A 145 5.15 -1.15 -4.79
C ASN A 145 3.95 -0.20 -5.03
N ALA A 146 4.14 0.84 -5.84
CA ALA A 146 3.12 1.86 -6.14
C ALA A 146 2.55 2.53 -4.86
N SER A 147 1.27 2.89 -4.88
CA SER A 147 0.55 3.43 -3.73
C SER A 147 -0.50 2.44 -3.22
N CYS A 148 -1.01 2.66 -1.99
CA CYS A 148 -2.10 1.86 -1.44
C CYS A 148 -3.37 1.92 -2.33
N THR A 149 -3.69 3.09 -2.87
CA THR A 149 -4.83 3.26 -3.78
C THR A 149 -4.61 2.54 -5.10
N THR A 150 -3.38 2.58 -5.66
CA THR A 150 -3.05 1.85 -6.89
C THR A 150 -3.10 0.34 -6.67
N ASN A 151 -2.67 -0.15 -5.51
CA ASN A 151 -2.79 -1.57 -5.15
C ASN A 151 -4.25 -2.04 -5.06
N ALA A 152 -5.17 -1.15 -4.68
CA ALA A 152 -6.61 -1.43 -4.68
C ALA A 152 -7.21 -1.34 -6.09
N LEU A 153 -6.83 -0.32 -6.85
CA LEU A 153 -7.45 0.01 -8.14
C LEU A 153 -6.95 -0.87 -9.29
N ALA A 154 -5.63 -1.11 -9.40
CA ALA A 154 -5.07 -1.73 -10.59
C ALA A 154 -5.52 -3.20 -10.78
N PRO A 155 -5.54 -4.07 -9.77
CA PRO A 155 -6.09 -5.41 -9.93
C PRO A 155 -7.58 -5.40 -10.30
N LEU A 156 -8.36 -4.48 -9.72
CA LEU A 156 -9.78 -4.31 -10.03
C LEU A 156 -9.99 -3.84 -11.47
N ALA A 157 -9.26 -2.81 -11.91
CA ALA A 157 -9.35 -2.27 -13.27
C ALA A 157 -8.97 -3.33 -14.31
N ARG A 158 -7.87 -4.05 -14.09
CA ARG A 158 -7.46 -5.16 -14.94
C ARG A 158 -8.55 -6.24 -15.04
N LEU A 159 -9.10 -6.68 -13.92
CA LEU A 159 -10.15 -7.70 -13.89
C LEU A 159 -11.39 -7.27 -14.70
N LEU A 160 -11.82 -6.01 -14.53
CA LEU A 160 -13.00 -5.49 -15.23
C LEU A 160 -12.72 -5.30 -16.73
N ASP A 161 -11.51 -4.87 -17.08
CA ASP A 161 -11.13 -4.70 -18.47
C ASP A 161 -11.02 -6.03 -19.20
N GLU A 162 -10.33 -7.03 -18.63
CA GLU A 162 -10.23 -8.38 -19.19
C GLU A 162 -11.60 -9.03 -19.39
N ALA A 163 -12.55 -8.78 -18.47
CA ALA A 163 -13.89 -9.37 -18.54
C ALA A 163 -14.83 -8.64 -19.50
N PHE A 164 -14.75 -7.32 -19.59
CA PHE A 164 -15.81 -6.50 -20.18
C PHE A 164 -15.31 -5.43 -21.16
N GLY A 165 -14.01 -5.13 -21.15
CA GLY A 165 -13.42 -3.98 -21.82
C GLY A 165 -13.84 -2.66 -21.16
N ILE A 166 -12.89 -1.78 -20.90
CA ILE A 166 -13.11 -0.44 -20.33
C ILE A 166 -12.86 0.59 -21.43
N THR A 167 -13.91 1.32 -21.84
CA THR A 167 -13.75 2.40 -22.82
C THR A 167 -13.41 3.72 -22.18
N THR A 168 -13.93 4.01 -20.99
CA THR A 168 -13.62 5.18 -20.16
C THR A 168 -14.10 4.93 -18.74
N GLY A 169 -13.54 5.65 -17.78
CA GLY A 169 -13.93 5.53 -16.39
C GLY A 169 -13.50 6.73 -15.52
N TRP A 170 -14.07 6.76 -14.32
CA TRP A 170 -13.74 7.72 -13.29
C TRP A 170 -13.65 7.00 -11.95
N MET A 171 -12.53 7.16 -11.25
CA MET A 171 -12.35 6.64 -9.89
C MET A 171 -12.26 7.79 -8.89
N THR A 172 -13.05 7.72 -7.84
CA THR A 172 -12.88 8.57 -6.66
C THR A 172 -12.47 7.72 -5.48
N THR A 173 -11.28 7.98 -4.90
CA THR A 173 -10.97 7.38 -3.62
C THR A 173 -11.45 8.27 -2.48
N ILE A 174 -12.29 7.68 -1.61
CA ILE A 174 -12.70 8.26 -0.33
C ILE A 174 -11.68 7.76 0.69
N HIS A 175 -10.72 8.62 1.02
CA HIS A 175 -9.50 8.18 1.70
C HIS A 175 -9.44 8.68 3.15
N CYS A 176 -9.11 7.81 4.09
CA CYS A 176 -8.85 8.20 5.47
C CYS A 176 -7.72 9.25 5.52
N TYR A 177 -7.66 10.05 6.59
CA TYR A 177 -6.54 10.97 6.76
C TYR A 177 -5.23 10.22 7.01
N THR A 178 -4.11 10.87 6.71
CA THR A 178 -2.77 10.30 6.90
C THR A 178 -1.87 11.31 7.63
N GLY A 179 -0.69 10.89 8.05
CA GLY A 179 0.28 11.74 8.74
C GLY A 179 0.75 12.97 7.93
N SER A 180 0.42 13.08 6.66
CA SER A 180 0.68 14.27 5.85
C SER A 180 -0.29 15.42 6.10
N GLN A 181 -1.44 15.17 6.74
CA GLN A 181 -2.44 16.18 7.06
C GLN A 181 -2.25 16.70 8.48
N PRO A 182 -2.50 18.01 8.72
CA PRO A 182 -2.40 18.57 10.06
C PRO A 182 -3.57 18.13 10.95
N THR A 183 -3.34 18.00 12.25
CA THR A 183 -4.39 17.74 13.24
C THR A 183 -5.32 18.96 13.43
N VAL A 184 -4.72 20.16 13.45
CA VAL A 184 -5.40 21.45 13.44
C VAL A 184 -4.91 22.24 12.22
N ASP A 185 -5.64 23.28 11.80
CA ASP A 185 -5.28 24.10 10.63
C ASP A 185 -3.82 24.57 10.75
N ALA A 186 -2.98 24.22 9.76
CA ALA A 186 -1.56 24.54 9.76
C ALA A 186 -0.98 24.61 8.34
N PRO A 187 -0.07 25.54 8.02
CA PRO A 187 0.49 25.75 6.68
C PRO A 187 1.54 24.67 6.33
N ARG A 188 1.08 23.46 5.97
CA ARG A 188 1.94 22.31 5.61
C ARG A 188 2.03 22.04 4.11
N SER A 189 1.16 22.67 3.31
CA SER A 189 1.06 22.43 1.88
C SER A 189 0.86 23.74 1.13
N THR A 190 1.30 23.79 -0.12
CA THR A 190 0.99 24.87 -1.06
C THR A 190 -0.48 24.84 -1.50
N ASP A 191 -1.15 23.71 -1.40
CA ASP A 191 -2.61 23.60 -1.59
C ASP A 191 -3.32 24.01 -0.29
N PRO A 192 -4.09 25.14 -0.29
CA PRO A 192 -4.73 25.63 0.93
C PRO A 192 -5.72 24.64 1.57
N ALA A 193 -6.43 23.85 0.77
CA ALA A 193 -7.39 22.86 1.28
C ALA A 193 -6.70 21.79 2.14
N ARG A 194 -5.48 21.40 1.78
CA ARG A 194 -4.69 20.38 2.51
C ARG A 194 -4.11 20.87 3.83
N ASN A 195 -4.26 22.14 4.15
CA ASN A 195 -3.83 22.76 5.40
C ASN A 195 -4.91 22.71 6.50
N ARG A 196 -6.10 22.18 6.17
CA ARG A 196 -7.22 22.09 7.11
C ARG A 196 -7.15 20.87 8.01
N ALA A 197 -7.77 20.99 9.18
CA ALA A 197 -7.80 19.97 10.22
C ALA A 197 -8.37 18.63 9.71
N ALA A 198 -7.55 17.59 9.74
CA ALA A 198 -7.84 16.28 9.15
C ALA A 198 -9.05 15.58 9.76
N ALA A 199 -9.22 15.68 11.09
CA ALA A 199 -10.28 15.00 11.81
C ALA A 199 -11.65 15.73 11.77
N LEU A 200 -11.71 16.94 11.15
CA LEU A 200 -12.89 17.79 11.11
C LEU A 200 -13.38 18.09 9.68
N SER A 201 -12.57 17.80 8.67
CA SER A 201 -12.82 18.29 7.31
C SER A 201 -12.78 17.17 6.28
N MET A 202 -13.73 17.20 5.34
CA MET A 202 -13.60 16.49 4.07
C MET A 202 -12.79 17.38 3.13
N VAL A 203 -11.68 16.85 2.59
CA VAL A 203 -10.73 17.63 1.80
C VAL A 203 -10.58 17.02 0.40
N PRO A 204 -11.12 17.67 -0.66
CA PRO A 204 -10.76 17.30 -2.02
C PRO A 204 -9.26 17.49 -2.22
N THR A 205 -8.60 16.51 -2.83
CA THR A 205 -7.15 16.54 -3.03
C THR A 205 -6.76 15.78 -4.29
N THR A 206 -5.54 15.99 -4.75
CA THR A 206 -4.96 15.22 -5.84
C THR A 206 -4.59 13.80 -5.39
N THR A 207 -4.53 12.89 -6.35
CA THR A 207 -4.01 11.53 -6.18
C THR A 207 -3.09 11.19 -7.35
N SER A 208 -2.02 10.45 -7.06
CA SER A 208 -1.15 9.88 -8.09
C SER A 208 -1.71 8.58 -8.69
N ALA A 209 -2.90 8.15 -8.26
CA ALA A 209 -3.43 6.84 -8.62
C ALA A 209 -3.64 6.68 -10.14
N GLY A 210 -4.10 7.72 -10.84
CA GLY A 210 -4.26 7.68 -12.31
C GLY A 210 -2.91 7.51 -13.02
N LEU A 211 -1.95 8.37 -12.74
CA LEU A 211 -0.60 8.27 -13.34
C LEU A 211 0.09 6.92 -13.04
N LEU A 212 -0.13 6.38 -11.84
CA LEU A 212 0.42 5.09 -11.47
C LEU A 212 -0.35 3.95 -12.14
N LEU A 213 -1.67 4.08 -12.34
CA LEU A 213 -2.47 3.12 -13.07
C LEU A 213 -1.99 3.01 -14.53
N ASP A 214 -1.77 4.15 -15.19
CA ASP A 214 -1.25 4.21 -16.56
C ASP A 214 0.12 3.51 -16.67
N ARG A 215 0.96 3.65 -15.64
CA ARG A 215 2.28 2.99 -15.60
C ARG A 215 2.16 1.48 -15.36
N VAL A 216 1.22 1.06 -14.51
CA VAL A 216 1.01 -0.36 -14.12
C VAL A 216 0.23 -1.11 -15.20
N LEU A 217 -0.73 -0.47 -15.84
CA LEU A 217 -1.59 -1.02 -16.89
C LEU A 217 -1.55 -0.11 -18.13
N PRO A 218 -0.49 -0.15 -18.94
CA PRO A 218 -0.32 0.74 -20.09
C PRO A 218 -1.45 0.66 -21.13
N ASP A 219 -2.09 -0.50 -21.26
CA ASP A 219 -3.22 -0.71 -22.18
C ASP A 219 -4.48 0.06 -21.75
N LEU A 220 -4.56 0.45 -20.48
CA LEU A 220 -5.63 1.30 -19.92
C LEU A 220 -5.21 2.76 -19.74
N ALA A 221 -4.03 3.15 -20.24
CA ALA A 221 -3.54 4.52 -20.05
C ALA A 221 -4.51 5.56 -20.63
N GLY A 222 -4.87 6.53 -19.79
CA GLY A 222 -5.82 7.59 -20.13
C GLY A 222 -7.30 7.17 -20.19
N HIS A 223 -7.63 5.91 -19.90
CA HIS A 223 -9.03 5.47 -19.87
C HIS A 223 -9.72 5.75 -18.52
N ILE A 224 -8.97 5.84 -17.42
CA ILE A 224 -9.54 6.04 -16.07
C ILE A 224 -8.88 7.25 -15.41
N ASP A 225 -9.64 8.31 -15.27
CA ASP A 225 -9.22 9.46 -14.45
C ASP A 225 -9.51 9.23 -12.97
N CYS A 226 -8.72 9.87 -12.11
CA CYS A 226 -8.77 9.65 -10.66
C CYS A 226 -8.86 10.94 -9.86
N ALA A 227 -9.73 10.93 -8.85
CA ALA A 227 -9.80 11.98 -7.83
C ALA A 227 -9.71 11.39 -6.42
N ALA A 228 -9.42 12.23 -5.43
CA ALA A 228 -9.39 11.84 -4.03
C ALA A 228 -10.13 12.84 -3.15
N VAL A 229 -10.84 12.32 -2.16
CA VAL A 229 -11.41 13.09 -1.06
C VAL A 229 -10.92 12.50 0.26
N ARG A 230 -10.21 13.29 1.05
CA ARG A 230 -9.85 12.91 2.43
C ARG A 230 -11.06 13.10 3.34
N VAL A 231 -11.27 12.13 4.22
CA VAL A 231 -12.40 12.13 5.15
C VAL A 231 -11.93 11.94 6.59
N PRO A 232 -12.71 12.40 7.60
CA PRO A 232 -12.35 12.33 9.02
C PRO A 232 -12.46 10.91 9.60
N THR A 233 -11.74 9.95 9.00
CA THR A 233 -11.62 8.57 9.47
C THR A 233 -10.16 8.21 9.63
N ALA A 234 -9.84 7.39 10.64
CA ALA A 234 -8.46 7.07 10.98
C ALA A 234 -7.86 5.93 10.14
N SER A 235 -8.72 5.09 9.58
CA SER A 235 -8.31 3.88 8.84
C SER A 235 -9.41 3.42 7.90
N VAL A 236 -9.01 2.66 6.91
CA VAL A 236 -9.82 2.11 5.82
C VAL A 236 -10.35 3.20 4.88
N SER A 237 -10.02 3.05 3.65
CA SER A 237 -10.39 3.92 2.55
C SER A 237 -11.31 3.17 1.59
N ALA A 238 -11.90 3.87 0.63
CA ALA A 238 -12.74 3.26 -0.38
C ALA A 238 -12.35 3.70 -1.80
N VAL A 239 -12.59 2.82 -2.74
CA VAL A 239 -12.60 3.08 -4.19
C VAL A 239 -14.05 3.10 -4.65
N ASP A 240 -14.49 4.19 -5.23
CA ASP A 240 -15.74 4.33 -5.97
C ASP A 240 -15.38 4.46 -7.45
N LEU A 241 -15.55 3.38 -8.20
CA LEU A 241 -15.15 3.29 -9.60
C LEU A 241 -16.36 3.20 -10.50
N CYS A 242 -16.47 4.16 -11.41
CA CYS A 242 -17.45 4.15 -12.50
C CYS A 242 -16.72 3.87 -13.82
N VAL A 243 -17.18 2.88 -14.61
CA VAL A 243 -16.62 2.57 -15.92
C VAL A 243 -17.71 2.35 -16.95
N LEU A 244 -17.43 2.72 -18.19
CA LEU A 244 -18.25 2.37 -19.33
C LEU A 244 -17.63 1.13 -20.01
N PRO A 245 -18.32 -0.02 -19.99
CA PRO A 245 -17.83 -1.24 -20.62
C PRO A 245 -18.02 -1.19 -22.13
N ALA A 246 -17.29 -2.03 -22.87
CA ALA A 246 -17.43 -2.13 -24.33
C ALA A 246 -18.78 -2.71 -24.80
N ARG A 247 -19.52 -3.35 -23.90
CA ARG A 247 -20.85 -3.95 -24.18
C ARG A 247 -21.78 -3.82 -22.96
N PRO A 248 -23.10 -3.74 -23.17
CA PRO A 248 -24.06 -3.68 -22.07
C PRO A 248 -24.00 -4.91 -21.16
N LEU A 249 -24.11 -4.69 -19.86
CA LEU A 249 -24.02 -5.72 -18.81
C LEU A 249 -25.10 -5.49 -17.74
N THR A 250 -25.28 -6.52 -16.90
CA THR A 250 -26.09 -6.43 -15.68
C THR A 250 -25.19 -6.36 -14.44
N ALA A 251 -25.68 -5.82 -13.34
CA ALA A 251 -24.96 -5.81 -12.07
C ALA A 251 -24.60 -7.23 -11.60
N GLU A 252 -25.46 -8.21 -11.86
CA GLU A 252 -25.19 -9.60 -11.50
C GLU A 252 -24.03 -10.20 -12.31
N ALA A 253 -23.91 -9.87 -13.60
CA ALA A 253 -22.76 -10.29 -14.41
C ALA A 253 -21.43 -9.71 -13.87
N VAL A 254 -21.44 -8.44 -13.43
CA VAL A 254 -20.29 -7.81 -12.79
C VAL A 254 -19.97 -8.52 -11.46
N ASN A 255 -20.98 -8.73 -10.62
CA ASN A 255 -20.79 -9.40 -9.33
C ASN A 255 -20.30 -10.86 -9.47
N ALA A 256 -20.71 -11.56 -10.52
CA ALA A 256 -20.22 -12.92 -10.80
C ALA A 256 -18.70 -12.92 -11.07
N VAL A 257 -18.20 -11.97 -11.86
CA VAL A 257 -16.78 -11.81 -12.11
C VAL A 257 -16.03 -11.43 -10.82
N LEU A 258 -16.56 -10.50 -10.03
CA LEU A 258 -15.93 -10.10 -8.75
C LEU A 258 -15.87 -11.27 -7.75
N ARG A 259 -16.91 -12.12 -7.64
CA ARG A 259 -16.89 -13.32 -6.78
C ARG A 259 -15.85 -14.34 -7.23
N ALA A 260 -15.61 -14.44 -8.51
CA ALA A 260 -14.66 -15.39 -9.07
C ALA A 260 -13.18 -14.94 -9.02
N ALA A 261 -12.93 -13.67 -8.71
CA ALA A 261 -11.59 -13.05 -8.81
C ALA A 261 -10.57 -13.71 -7.90
N GLY A 262 -10.86 -13.82 -6.61
CA GLY A 262 -9.90 -14.37 -5.62
C GLY A 262 -8.61 -13.56 -5.49
N GLY A 263 -7.58 -14.19 -4.94
CA GLY A 263 -6.25 -13.58 -4.78
C GLY A 263 -6.27 -12.32 -3.89
N VAL A 264 -5.89 -11.19 -4.47
CA VAL A 264 -5.84 -9.90 -3.74
C VAL A 264 -7.18 -9.16 -3.70
N ILE A 265 -8.20 -9.64 -4.40
CA ILE A 265 -9.55 -9.07 -4.44
C ILE A 265 -10.47 -9.93 -3.59
N GLY A 266 -10.97 -9.36 -2.50
CA GLY A 266 -12.03 -9.95 -1.68
C GLY A 266 -13.41 -9.41 -2.06
N VAL A 267 -14.46 -10.05 -1.53
CA VAL A 267 -15.85 -9.60 -1.71
C VAL A 267 -16.61 -9.67 -0.40
N THR A 268 -17.65 -8.85 -0.27
CA THR A 268 -18.64 -8.94 0.81
C THR A 268 -20.04 -8.73 0.28
N GLU A 269 -20.99 -9.52 0.79
CA GLU A 269 -22.44 -9.34 0.56
C GLU A 269 -23.12 -8.67 1.77
N LYS A 270 -22.35 -8.42 2.83
CA LYS A 270 -22.86 -7.76 4.05
C LYS A 270 -22.78 -6.24 3.90
N PRO A 271 -23.70 -5.50 4.54
CA PRO A 271 -23.69 -4.03 4.56
C PRO A 271 -22.63 -3.51 5.57
N LEU A 272 -21.34 -3.73 5.24
CA LEU A 272 -20.22 -3.36 6.10
C LEU A 272 -19.84 -1.88 5.90
N VAL A 273 -19.26 -1.31 6.94
CA VAL A 273 -18.66 0.03 6.93
C VAL A 273 -17.15 -0.04 7.15
N SER A 274 -16.43 1.06 6.96
CA SER A 274 -14.97 1.10 7.00
C SER A 274 -14.35 0.46 8.24
N SER A 275 -14.94 0.67 9.43
CA SER A 275 -14.43 0.12 10.70
C SER A 275 -14.47 -1.40 10.79
N ASP A 276 -15.37 -2.05 10.04
CA ASP A 276 -15.52 -3.52 10.03
C ASP A 276 -14.40 -4.21 9.23
N LEU A 277 -13.70 -3.43 8.41
CA LEU A 277 -12.72 -3.93 7.44
C LEU A 277 -11.27 -3.60 7.83
N ARG A 278 -11.07 -3.13 9.06
CA ARG A 278 -9.75 -2.85 9.60
C ARG A 278 -8.92 -4.14 9.71
N ALA A 279 -7.64 -4.03 9.37
CA ALA A 279 -6.68 -5.12 9.37
C ALA A 279 -7.04 -6.29 8.43
N ARG A 280 -7.84 -6.05 7.41
CA ARG A 280 -8.09 -7.01 6.33
C ARG A 280 -6.89 -7.00 5.37
N PRO A 281 -6.40 -8.19 4.95
CA PRO A 281 -5.18 -8.32 4.15
C PRO A 281 -5.37 -8.11 2.65
N GLU A 282 -6.60 -8.10 2.16
CA GLU A 282 -6.87 -7.94 0.72
C GLU A 282 -6.47 -6.53 0.24
N SER A 283 -6.09 -6.43 -1.03
CA SER A 283 -5.84 -5.13 -1.69
C SER A 283 -7.11 -4.30 -1.80
N ILE A 284 -8.25 -4.98 -2.02
CA ILE A 284 -9.58 -4.37 -2.08
C ILE A 284 -10.64 -5.44 -1.74
N ILE A 285 -11.69 -5.03 -1.05
CA ILE A 285 -12.86 -5.87 -0.74
C ILE A 285 -14.08 -5.23 -1.38
N MET A 286 -14.59 -5.85 -2.43
CA MET A 286 -15.72 -5.34 -3.19
C MET A 286 -17.03 -5.52 -2.42
N ALA A 287 -17.76 -4.43 -2.22
CA ALA A 287 -19.11 -4.45 -1.64
C ALA A 287 -20.11 -4.75 -2.75
N LEU A 288 -20.44 -6.04 -2.95
CA LEU A 288 -21.32 -6.47 -4.05
C LEU A 288 -22.71 -5.82 -4.02
N PRO A 289 -23.34 -5.55 -2.85
CA PRO A 289 -24.60 -4.82 -2.79
C PRO A 289 -24.54 -3.39 -3.33
N GLU A 290 -23.34 -2.81 -3.47
CA GLU A 290 -23.13 -1.46 -4.00
C GLU A 290 -22.88 -1.41 -5.52
N THR A 291 -22.83 -2.55 -6.19
CA THR A 291 -22.73 -2.60 -7.66
C THR A 291 -24.01 -2.08 -8.30
N ARG A 292 -23.87 -1.14 -9.22
CA ARG A 292 -24.98 -0.52 -9.97
C ARG A 292 -24.64 -0.48 -11.45
N VAL A 293 -25.69 -0.61 -12.26
CA VAL A 293 -25.61 -0.36 -13.70
C VAL A 293 -26.74 0.61 -14.06
N THR A 294 -26.38 1.73 -14.67
CA THR A 294 -27.36 2.73 -15.11
C THR A 294 -28.05 2.30 -16.39
N GLY A 295 -29.20 2.94 -16.74
CA GLY A 295 -29.87 2.71 -18.02
C GLY A 295 -29.02 3.01 -19.24
N GLY A 296 -28.00 3.86 -19.11
CA GLY A 296 -27.00 4.15 -20.14
C GLY A 296 -25.81 3.19 -20.17
N GLY A 297 -25.82 2.13 -19.35
CA GLY A 297 -24.77 1.10 -19.34
C GLY A 297 -23.53 1.44 -18.50
N LEU A 298 -23.50 2.60 -17.78
CA LEU A 298 -22.40 2.91 -16.86
C LEU A 298 -22.45 1.95 -15.67
N ILE A 299 -21.35 1.28 -15.40
CA ILE A 299 -21.14 0.42 -14.24
C ILE A 299 -20.53 1.25 -13.12
N ARG A 300 -21.07 1.14 -11.91
CA ARG A 300 -20.42 1.56 -10.68
C ARG A 300 -20.12 0.35 -9.82
N VAL A 301 -18.88 0.23 -9.36
CA VAL A 301 -18.45 -0.72 -8.34
C VAL A 301 -17.83 0.02 -7.17
N PHE A 302 -18.03 -0.50 -5.97
CA PHE A 302 -17.53 0.10 -4.75
C PHE A 302 -16.75 -0.93 -3.93
N GLY A 303 -15.56 -0.56 -3.47
CA GLY A 303 -14.71 -1.46 -2.70
C GLY A 303 -13.97 -0.73 -1.58
N TRP A 304 -13.74 -1.44 -0.49
CA TRP A 304 -12.99 -1.00 0.68
C TRP A 304 -11.56 -1.50 0.62
N TYR A 305 -10.60 -0.72 1.11
CA TYR A 305 -9.22 -1.15 1.26
C TYR A 305 -8.58 -0.59 2.53
N ASP A 306 -7.90 -1.45 3.29
CA ASP A 306 -7.07 -0.97 4.39
C ASP A 306 -5.76 -0.46 3.82
N ASN A 307 -5.65 0.87 3.72
CA ASN A 307 -4.52 1.56 3.11
C ASN A 307 -3.20 1.40 3.87
N GLU A 308 -3.24 0.89 5.11
CA GLU A 308 -2.05 0.55 5.90
C GLU A 308 -1.83 -0.96 5.96
N TRP A 309 -2.81 -1.73 6.43
CA TRP A 309 -2.67 -3.16 6.62
C TRP A 309 -2.62 -3.92 5.31
N GLY A 310 -3.61 -3.74 4.44
CA GLY A 310 -3.65 -4.38 3.13
C GLY A 310 -2.42 -4.03 2.29
N PHE A 311 -2.00 -2.75 2.30
CA PHE A 311 -0.79 -2.32 1.63
C PHE A 311 0.48 -2.96 2.22
N SER A 312 0.58 -3.09 3.55
CA SER A 312 1.70 -3.75 4.21
C SER A 312 1.77 -5.23 3.88
N CYS A 313 0.62 -5.91 3.77
CA CYS A 313 0.56 -7.27 3.25
C CYS A 313 1.09 -7.35 1.81
N ARG A 314 0.74 -6.40 0.94
CA ARG A 314 1.29 -6.34 -0.43
C ARG A 314 2.79 -6.09 -0.47
N MET A 315 3.34 -5.32 0.46
CA MET A 315 4.80 -5.17 0.60
C MET A 315 5.47 -6.52 0.92
N LEU A 316 4.89 -7.31 1.82
CA LEU A 316 5.41 -8.63 2.18
C LEU A 316 5.22 -9.66 1.05
N ASP A 317 4.07 -9.65 0.37
CA ASP A 317 3.83 -10.53 -0.78
C ASP A 317 4.79 -10.22 -1.93
N MET A 318 5.03 -8.94 -2.22
CA MET A 318 5.99 -8.54 -3.24
C MET A 318 7.42 -8.92 -2.83
N ALA A 319 7.78 -8.80 -1.54
CA ALA A 319 9.07 -9.29 -1.04
C ALA A 319 9.21 -10.80 -1.23
N LEU A 320 8.15 -11.58 -0.99
CA LEU A 320 8.13 -13.02 -1.24
C LEU A 320 8.30 -13.31 -2.74
N ARG A 321 7.55 -12.59 -3.59
CA ARG A 321 7.67 -12.70 -5.06
C ARG A 321 9.09 -12.39 -5.56
N ILE A 322 9.72 -11.36 -4.98
CA ILE A 322 11.12 -11.01 -5.26
C ILE A 322 12.07 -12.15 -4.84
N SER A 323 11.78 -12.87 -3.74
CA SER A 323 12.60 -13.97 -3.27
C SER A 323 12.57 -15.20 -4.20
N GLU A 324 11.48 -15.37 -4.93
CA GLU A 324 11.29 -16.46 -5.89
C GLU A 324 11.93 -16.15 -7.25
N ALA A 325 12.17 -14.87 -7.55
CA ALA A 325 12.84 -14.47 -8.78
C ALA A 325 14.37 -14.69 -8.63
N PRO A 326 15.02 -15.40 -9.56
CA PRO A 326 16.47 -15.60 -9.52
C PRO A 326 17.21 -14.26 -9.48
N ALA A 327 18.38 -14.24 -8.83
CA ALA A 327 19.25 -13.07 -8.73
C ALA A 327 19.86 -12.69 -10.10
#